data_511c7b1a1a3bf45ad3cf02333c0d89bc
#
_entry.id   511c7b1a1a3bf45ad3cf02333c0d89bc
#
_cell.length_a   1.000
_cell.length_b   1.000
_cell.length_c   1.000
_cell.angle_alpha   90.00
_cell.angle_beta   90.00
_cell.angle_gamma   90.00
#
_symmetry.space_group_name_H-M   'P 1'
#
loop_
_entity.id
_entity.type
_entity.pdbx_description
1 polymer ?
#
loop_
_entity_poly.entity_id
_entity_poly.type
_entity_poly.pdbx_seq_one_letter_code
_entity_poly.pdbx_strand_id
1 'polypeptide(L)'
;MTDRIKKLQDSGIIKGIHAVLDPKPLGLDVAAIITLISESSFHYQEVTEAAEKMPEVLQCLTTTGKGSHMLFIVTRNSASLEDLLRRIQSWPGVQRTETQLVLSDYKMIQKITDLTTI
;
A
#
# COMPACT_ATOMS: atom_id res chain seq x y z
N MET A 1 2.40 -10.36 -14.93
CA MET A 1 3.29 -9.62 -14.03
C MET A 1 2.99 -9.88 -12.58
N THR A 2 1.76 -9.77 -12.19
CA THR A 2 1.30 -10.13 -10.86
C THR A 2 1.67 -11.57 -10.51
N ASP A 3 1.58 -12.49 -11.49
CA ASP A 3 1.92 -13.88 -11.31
C ASP A 3 3.40 -14.09 -10.99
N ARG A 4 4.27 -13.28 -11.58
CA ARG A 4 5.69 -13.39 -11.33
C ARG A 4 6.04 -12.98 -9.90
N ILE A 5 5.44 -11.89 -9.43
CA ILE A 5 5.62 -11.43 -8.05
C ILE A 5 5.07 -12.48 -7.09
N LYS A 6 3.90 -13.01 -7.40
CA LYS A 6 3.27 -14.03 -6.58
C LYS A 6 4.13 -15.28 -6.48
N LYS A 7 4.72 -15.72 -7.59
CA LYS A 7 5.61 -16.88 -7.57
C LYS A 7 6.81 -16.67 -6.66
N LEU A 8 7.40 -15.47 -6.70
CA LEU A 8 8.52 -15.15 -5.84
C LEU A 8 8.12 -15.15 -4.37
N GLN A 9 6.95 -14.62 -4.06
CA GLN A 9 6.42 -14.65 -2.70
C GLN A 9 6.13 -16.07 -2.24
N ASP A 10 5.50 -16.87 -3.11
CA ASP A 10 5.16 -18.25 -2.79
C ASP A 10 6.40 -19.11 -2.57
N SER A 11 7.49 -18.80 -3.28
CA SER A 11 8.75 -19.52 -3.10
C SER A 11 9.52 -19.07 -1.86
N GLY A 12 9.08 -17.99 -1.20
CA GLY A 12 9.73 -17.45 -0.02
C GLY A 12 10.93 -16.57 -0.29
N ILE A 13 11.27 -16.34 -1.55
CA ILE A 13 12.44 -15.54 -1.91
C ILE A 13 12.31 -14.09 -1.45
N ILE A 14 11.12 -13.53 -1.61
CA ILE A 14 10.86 -12.13 -1.23
C ILE A 14 9.93 -12.01 -0.02
N LYS A 15 9.82 -13.07 0.76
CA LYS A 15 8.98 -13.06 1.95
C LYS A 15 9.48 -12.00 2.92
N GLY A 16 8.58 -11.10 3.34
CA GLY A 16 8.93 -10.02 4.24
C GLY A 16 9.66 -8.86 3.60
N ILE A 17 9.95 -8.94 2.31
CA ILE A 17 10.59 -7.87 1.56
C ILE A 17 9.53 -7.23 0.68
N HIS A 18 9.03 -6.09 1.10
CA HIS A 18 8.00 -5.37 0.36
C HIS A 18 8.63 -4.21 -0.39
N ALA A 19 8.05 -3.86 -1.52
CA ALA A 19 8.45 -2.71 -2.32
C ALA A 19 9.93 -2.75 -2.75
N VAL A 20 10.52 -3.93 -2.85
CA VAL A 20 11.88 -4.09 -3.38
C VAL A 20 11.90 -3.85 -4.89
N LEU A 21 10.79 -4.14 -5.56
CA LEU A 21 10.69 -3.99 -7.00
C LEU A 21 10.33 -2.55 -7.36
N ASP A 22 11.05 -2.00 -8.34
CA ASP A 22 10.70 -0.70 -8.90
C ASP A 22 9.42 -0.86 -9.71
N PRO A 23 8.34 -0.12 -9.39
CA PRO A 23 7.08 -0.25 -10.12
C PRO A 23 7.09 0.36 -11.51
N LYS A 24 8.03 1.27 -11.81
CA LYS A 24 8.06 1.97 -13.09
C LYS A 24 8.19 1.04 -14.31
N PRO A 25 9.11 0.06 -14.31
CA PRO A 25 9.19 -0.86 -15.44
C PRO A 25 7.92 -1.65 -15.67
N LEU A 26 7.03 -1.71 -14.70
CA LEU A 26 5.75 -2.40 -14.79
C LEU A 26 4.64 -1.49 -15.33
N GLY A 27 4.96 -0.25 -15.68
CA GLY A 27 3.97 0.72 -16.12
C GLY A 27 3.17 1.35 -14.99
N LEU A 28 3.64 1.23 -13.76
CA LEU A 28 2.97 1.77 -12.57
C LEU A 28 3.70 3.04 -12.16
N ASP A 29 3.30 4.16 -12.76
CA ASP A 29 4.01 5.42 -12.63
C ASP A 29 3.59 6.26 -11.44
N VAL A 30 2.48 5.91 -10.81
CA VAL A 30 1.94 6.69 -9.68
C VAL A 30 2.02 5.85 -8.42
N ALA A 31 2.78 6.32 -7.45
CA ALA A 31 2.82 5.75 -6.11
C ALA A 31 2.28 6.78 -5.12
N ALA A 32 1.53 6.32 -4.15
CA ALA A 32 0.93 7.20 -3.17
C ALA A 32 0.78 6.52 -1.81
N ILE A 33 0.75 7.34 -0.78
CA ILE A 33 0.43 6.90 0.57
C ILE A 33 -0.94 7.48 0.90
N ILE A 34 -1.88 6.60 1.24
CA ILE A 34 -3.24 7.00 1.58
C ILE A 34 -3.46 6.73 3.06
N THR A 35 -3.74 7.78 3.81
CA THR A 35 -4.09 7.65 5.22
C THR A 35 -5.61 7.63 5.34
N LEU A 36 -6.13 6.59 5.96
CA LEU A 36 -7.56 6.44 6.20
C LEU A 36 -7.90 6.94 7.59
N ILE A 37 -8.93 7.75 7.69
CA ILE A 37 -9.45 8.23 8.96
C ILE A 37 -10.80 7.60 9.17
N SER A 38 -10.90 6.74 10.18
CA SER A 38 -12.10 5.99 10.50
C SER A 38 -12.87 6.65 11.63
N GLU A 39 -14.19 6.47 11.61
CA GLU A 39 -15.05 6.98 12.68
C GLU A 39 -14.80 6.25 14.01
N SER A 40 -14.53 4.94 13.92
CA SER A 40 -14.30 4.12 15.09
C SER A 40 -13.54 2.86 14.69
N SER A 41 -13.12 2.07 15.69
CA SER A 41 -12.46 0.81 15.44
C SER A 41 -13.40 -0.31 14.98
N PHE A 42 -14.69 -0.05 14.94
CA PHE A 42 -15.71 -1.05 14.63
C PHE A 42 -15.50 -1.71 13.27
N HIS A 43 -15.03 -0.95 12.28
CA HIS A 43 -14.86 -1.44 10.91
C HIS A 43 -13.42 -1.75 10.53
N TYR A 44 -12.49 -1.81 11.49
CA TYR A 44 -11.07 -2.01 11.18
C TYR A 44 -10.81 -3.30 10.43
N GLN A 45 -11.45 -4.39 10.83
CA GLN A 45 -11.27 -5.66 10.16
C GLN A 45 -11.79 -5.63 8.73
N GLU A 46 -12.92 -4.99 8.50
CA GLU A 46 -13.49 -4.87 7.17
C GLU A 46 -12.58 -4.07 6.24
N VAL A 47 -11.98 -3.01 6.75
CA VAL A 47 -11.02 -2.20 6.00
C VAL A 47 -9.79 -3.03 5.63
N THR A 48 -9.27 -3.79 6.58
CA THR A 48 -8.11 -4.64 6.35
C THR A 48 -8.39 -5.68 5.28
N GLU A 49 -9.55 -6.33 5.37
CA GLU A 49 -9.94 -7.33 4.38
C GLU A 49 -10.14 -6.73 2.99
N ALA A 50 -10.73 -5.54 2.92
CA ALA A 50 -10.92 -4.85 1.65
C ALA A 50 -9.58 -4.49 1.02
N ALA A 51 -8.62 -4.04 1.83
CA ALA A 51 -7.29 -3.71 1.35
C ALA A 51 -6.56 -4.94 0.79
N GLU A 52 -6.70 -6.08 1.45
CA GLU A 52 -6.06 -7.32 0.99
C GLU A 52 -6.55 -7.74 -0.38
N LYS A 53 -7.80 -7.42 -0.71
CA LYS A 53 -8.40 -7.80 -1.99
C LYS A 53 -8.04 -6.87 -3.13
N MET A 54 -7.41 -5.73 -2.85
CA MET A 54 -7.04 -4.77 -3.87
C MET A 54 -5.60 -4.97 -4.33
N PRO A 55 -5.38 -5.36 -5.61
CA PRO A 55 -4.01 -5.57 -6.10
C PRO A 55 -3.15 -4.32 -6.07
N GLU A 56 -3.76 -3.14 -6.19
CA GLU A 56 -3.04 -1.88 -6.19
C GLU A 56 -2.45 -1.54 -4.82
N VAL A 57 -3.00 -2.14 -3.76
CA VAL A 57 -2.51 -1.90 -2.39
C VAL A 57 -1.35 -2.83 -2.11
N LEU A 58 -0.15 -2.27 -2.00
CA LEU A 58 1.05 -3.04 -1.73
C LEU A 58 1.24 -3.31 -0.24
N GLN A 59 0.75 -2.42 0.60
CA GLN A 59 0.91 -2.54 2.04
C GLN A 59 -0.23 -1.84 2.76
N CYS A 60 -0.73 -2.46 3.82
CA CYS A 60 -1.74 -1.88 4.68
C CYS A 60 -1.25 -1.96 6.12
N LEU A 61 -1.11 -0.82 6.77
CA LEU A 61 -0.66 -0.73 8.15
C LEU A 61 -1.76 -0.12 9.00
N THR A 62 -1.90 -0.59 10.22
CA THR A 62 -2.67 0.14 11.23
C THR A 62 -1.71 1.02 12.01
N THR A 63 -2.10 2.25 12.26
CA THR A 63 -1.21 3.23 12.87
C THR A 63 -1.86 3.94 14.03
N THR A 64 -1.03 4.56 14.85
CA THR A 64 -1.49 5.50 15.85
C THR A 64 -1.54 6.91 15.23
N GLY A 65 -2.15 7.84 15.91
CA GLY A 65 -2.25 9.21 15.45
C GLY A 65 -3.60 9.52 14.85
N LYS A 66 -3.62 10.44 13.89
CA LYS A 66 -4.88 10.89 13.29
C LYS A 66 -5.57 9.83 12.46
N GLY A 67 -4.81 9.03 11.75
CA GLY A 67 -5.35 7.98 10.90
C GLY A 67 -5.41 6.65 11.61
N SER A 68 -6.26 5.77 11.12
CA SER A 68 -6.34 4.40 11.63
C SER A 68 -5.51 3.44 10.79
N HIS A 69 -5.46 3.68 9.50
CA HIS A 69 -4.76 2.83 8.53
C HIS A 69 -3.95 3.68 7.58
N MET A 70 -2.85 3.11 7.11
CA MET A 70 -2.03 3.72 6.08
C MET A 70 -1.82 2.69 4.98
N LEU A 71 -2.12 3.09 3.75
CA LEU A 71 -1.97 2.22 2.58
C LEU A 71 -0.86 2.74 1.70
N PHE A 72 0.02 1.85 1.27
CA PHE A 72 0.97 2.16 0.20
C PHE A 72 0.42 1.55 -1.08
N ILE A 73 0.17 2.40 -2.09
CA ILE A 73 -0.46 1.96 -3.33
C ILE A 73 0.36 2.37 -4.54
N VAL A 74 0.16 1.63 -5.64
CA VAL A 74 0.70 2.01 -6.94
C VAL A 74 -0.39 1.88 -7.99
N THR A 75 -0.40 2.81 -8.92
CA THR A 75 -1.34 2.81 -10.04
C THR A 75 -0.64 3.28 -11.30
N ARG A 76 -1.32 3.14 -12.43
CA ARG A 76 -0.74 3.48 -13.73
C ARG A 76 -0.70 4.97 -14.00
N ASN A 77 -1.75 5.69 -13.58
CA ASN A 77 -1.89 7.10 -13.88
C ASN A 77 -2.84 7.75 -12.87
N SER A 78 -3.04 9.05 -13.04
CA SER A 78 -3.90 9.80 -12.12
C SER A 78 -5.37 9.39 -12.19
N ALA A 79 -5.84 8.97 -13.36
CA ALA A 79 -7.22 8.51 -13.49
C ALA A 79 -7.43 7.21 -12.70
N SER A 80 -6.47 6.30 -12.74
CA SER A 80 -6.51 5.06 -11.96
C SER A 80 -6.48 5.37 -10.46
N LEU A 81 -5.70 6.37 -10.06
CA LEU A 81 -5.65 6.79 -8.66
C LEU A 81 -7.00 7.35 -8.21
N GLU A 82 -7.63 8.17 -9.04
CA GLU A 82 -8.93 8.73 -8.72
C GLU A 82 -9.97 7.62 -8.52
N ASP A 83 -9.99 6.64 -9.40
CA ASP A 83 -10.90 5.51 -9.29
C ASP A 83 -10.64 4.71 -8.01
N LEU A 84 -9.36 4.47 -7.71
CA LEU A 84 -8.98 3.76 -6.49
C LEU A 84 -9.44 4.49 -5.24
N LEU A 85 -9.28 5.82 -5.22
CA LEU A 85 -9.72 6.63 -4.09
C LEU A 85 -11.23 6.56 -3.89
N ARG A 86 -12.01 6.57 -4.97
CA ARG A 86 -13.46 6.42 -4.87
C ARG A 86 -13.83 5.09 -4.24
N ARG A 87 -13.17 4.01 -4.65
CA ARG A 87 -13.43 2.69 -4.09
C ARG A 87 -13.09 2.63 -2.61
N ILE A 88 -11.95 3.20 -2.23
CA ILE A 88 -11.52 3.21 -0.84
C ILE A 88 -12.49 4.03 0.02
N GLN A 89 -12.94 5.17 -0.47
CA GLN A 89 -13.87 6.02 0.26
C GLN A 89 -15.23 5.37 0.47
N SER A 90 -15.54 4.35 -0.31
CA SER A 90 -16.79 3.59 -0.13
C SER A 90 -16.69 2.49 0.92
N TRP A 91 -15.50 2.23 1.44
CA TRP A 91 -15.33 1.18 2.45
C TRP A 91 -16.06 1.55 3.75
N PRO A 92 -16.64 0.54 4.44
CA PRO A 92 -17.33 0.81 5.71
C PRO A 92 -16.42 1.46 6.74
N GLY A 93 -16.92 2.50 7.38
CA GLY A 93 -16.21 3.17 8.46
C GLY A 93 -15.16 4.18 8.02
N VAL A 94 -14.86 4.28 6.75
CA VAL A 94 -13.91 5.28 6.25
C VAL A 94 -14.61 6.63 6.20
N GLN A 95 -14.21 7.51 7.09
CA GLN A 95 -14.79 8.85 7.18
C GLN A 95 -14.11 9.80 6.19
N ARG A 96 -12.78 9.71 6.10
CA ARG A 96 -11.99 10.62 5.27
C ARG A 96 -10.69 9.94 4.88
N THR A 97 -10.14 10.36 3.75
CA THR A 97 -8.83 9.90 3.28
C THR A 97 -7.94 11.11 3.05
N GLU A 98 -6.66 10.94 3.31
CA GLU A 98 -5.62 11.91 2.97
C GLU A 98 -4.60 11.20 2.09
N THR A 99 -4.36 11.74 0.90
CA THR A 99 -3.49 11.12 -0.08
C THR A 99 -2.24 11.96 -0.29
N GLN A 100 -1.09 11.30 -0.21
CA GLN A 100 0.20 11.91 -0.49
C GLN A 100 0.83 11.20 -1.66
N LEU A 101 1.11 11.94 -2.73
CA LEU A 101 1.84 11.36 -3.86
C LEU A 101 3.32 11.25 -3.53
N VAL A 102 3.90 10.12 -3.88
CA VAL A 102 5.34 9.94 -3.75
C VAL A 102 5.99 10.55 -4.99
N LEU A 103 6.78 11.59 -4.78
CA LEU A 103 7.45 12.29 -5.88
C LEU A 103 8.79 11.65 -6.21
N SER A 104 9.53 11.25 -5.20
CA SER A 104 10.86 10.66 -5.38
C SER A 104 11.13 9.68 -4.26
N ASP A 105 11.88 8.65 -4.60
CA ASP A 105 12.32 7.65 -3.64
C ASP A 105 13.85 7.68 -3.60
N TYR A 106 14.41 8.17 -2.51
CA TYR A 106 15.85 8.35 -2.39
C TYR A 106 16.56 7.17 -1.74
N LYS A 107 15.81 6.29 -1.08
CA LYS A 107 16.41 5.13 -0.42
C LYS A 107 15.42 3.99 -0.38
N MET A 108 15.75 2.92 -1.08
CA MET A 108 14.92 1.73 -1.12
C MET A 108 14.93 1.01 0.23
N ILE A 109 13.88 0.23 0.49
CA ILE A 109 13.84 -0.63 1.67
C ILE A 109 14.99 -1.61 1.60
N GLN A 110 15.79 -1.65 2.66
CA GLN A 110 16.92 -2.57 2.75
C GLN A 110 16.54 -3.80 3.57
N LYS A 111 17.34 -4.86 3.40
CA LYS A 111 17.10 -6.08 4.15
C LYS A 111 17.30 -5.84 5.63
N ILE A 112 16.49 -6.50 6.44
CA ILE A 112 16.57 -6.37 7.90
C ILE A 112 17.95 -6.78 8.42
N THR A 113 18.59 -7.74 7.76
CA THR A 113 19.93 -8.17 8.13
C THR A 113 20.95 -7.03 8.12
N ASP A 114 20.71 -6.00 7.34
CA ASP A 114 21.61 -4.84 7.30
C ASP A 114 21.55 -4.05 8.59
N LEU A 115 20.44 -4.15 9.33
CA LEU A 115 20.28 -3.45 10.60
C LEU A 115 21.09 -4.09 11.73
N THR A 116 21.46 -5.35 11.60
CA THR A 116 22.22 -6.04 12.63
C THR A 116 23.67 -5.55 12.72
N THR A 117 24.12 -4.79 11.73
CA THR A 117 25.47 -4.22 11.71
C THR A 117 25.55 -2.83 12.33
N ILE A 118 24.45 -2.28 12.74
CA ILE A 118 24.38 -0.94 13.32
C ILE A 118 24.94 -0.89 14.74
#